data_3be51704f812fd6b50e05b9867a9c8a9
#
_entry.id   3be51704f812fd6b50e05b9867a9c8a9
#
_cell.length_a   1.000
_cell.length_b   1.000
_cell.length_c   1.000
_cell.angle_alpha   90.00
_cell.angle_beta   90.00
_cell.angle_gamma   90.00
#
_symmetry.space_group_name_H-M   'P 1'
#
loop_
_entity.id
_entity.type
_entity.pdbx_description
1 polymer ?
#
loop_
_entity_poly.entity_id
_entity_poly.type
_entity_poly.pdbx_seq_one_letter_code
_entity_poly.pdbx_strand_id
1 'polypeptide(L)'
;FLDDPKTVRTLKRIAVHDRSWFVRNAALKSIGSEMSSKEFLIAYIREKHSQPRRTIISKMSTFHSEDALKLIRKYLNRDDSYIVQAEMIKQLGNIGEKSDISKIETLKKEWSPRKIIQKSAAKSLLKLKDN
;
A
#
# COMPACT_ATOMS: atom_id res chain seq x y z
N PHE A 1 -8.28 21.76 10.08
CA PHE A 1 -9.32 20.87 9.53
C PHE A 1 -9.21 19.46 10.12
N LEU A 2 -8.04 18.84 10.02
CA LEU A 2 -7.82 17.52 10.63
C LEU A 2 -7.52 17.56 12.13
N ASP A 3 -7.49 18.74 12.71
CA ASP A 3 -7.30 18.90 14.16
C ASP A 3 -8.57 18.64 14.96
N ASP A 4 -9.74 18.64 14.29
CA ASP A 4 -11.01 18.38 14.95
C ASP A 4 -11.21 16.86 15.13
N PRO A 5 -11.29 16.35 16.38
CA PRO A 5 -11.48 14.92 16.63
C PRO A 5 -12.74 14.34 15.98
N LYS A 6 -13.81 15.13 15.86
CA LYS A 6 -15.05 14.66 15.20
C LYS A 6 -14.83 14.46 13.71
N THR A 7 -14.11 15.37 13.05
CA THR A 7 -13.77 15.26 11.64
C THR A 7 -12.90 14.03 11.40
N VAL A 8 -11.90 13.79 12.25
CA VAL A 8 -11.02 12.64 12.15
C VAL A 8 -11.82 11.33 12.28
N ARG A 9 -12.69 11.23 13.29
CA ARG A 9 -13.51 10.02 13.48
C ARG A 9 -14.43 9.77 12.28
N THR A 10 -15.02 10.83 11.75
CA THR A 10 -15.90 10.73 10.57
C THR A 10 -15.12 10.23 9.35
N LEU A 11 -13.94 10.81 9.09
CA LEU A 11 -13.09 10.37 7.98
C LEU A 11 -12.67 8.90 8.12
N LYS A 12 -12.28 8.47 9.32
CA LYS A 12 -11.90 7.08 9.56
C LYS A 12 -13.06 6.13 9.27
N ARG A 13 -14.26 6.48 9.68
CA ARG A 13 -15.44 5.68 9.41
C ARG A 13 -15.73 5.61 7.91
N ILE A 14 -15.69 6.73 7.21
CA ILE A 14 -15.91 6.80 5.76
C ILE A 14 -14.84 5.97 5.04
N ALA A 15 -13.58 6.09 5.44
CA ALA A 15 -12.47 5.38 4.82
C ALA A 15 -12.63 3.86 4.83
N VAL A 16 -13.33 3.32 5.82
CA VAL A 16 -13.49 1.86 6.00
C VAL A 16 -14.89 1.38 5.61
N HIS A 17 -15.93 2.15 5.91
CA HIS A 17 -17.32 1.68 5.88
C HIS A 17 -18.22 2.30 4.81
N ASP A 18 -17.79 3.35 4.12
CA ASP A 18 -18.64 3.94 3.08
C ASP A 18 -18.92 2.90 1.99
N ARG A 19 -20.10 2.95 1.40
CA ARG A 19 -20.52 2.00 0.37
C ARG A 19 -19.73 2.13 -0.92
N SER A 20 -19.31 3.36 -1.25
CA SER A 20 -18.56 3.63 -2.48
C SER A 20 -17.07 3.48 -2.27
N TRP A 21 -16.42 2.62 -3.07
CA TRP A 21 -14.97 2.51 -3.03
C TRP A 21 -14.28 3.84 -3.37
N PHE A 22 -14.90 4.62 -4.24
CA PHE A 22 -14.37 5.94 -4.64
C PHE A 22 -14.33 6.89 -3.45
N VAL A 23 -15.41 6.90 -2.65
CA VAL A 23 -15.49 7.74 -1.44
C VAL A 23 -14.52 7.22 -0.38
N ARG A 24 -14.45 5.90 -0.18
CA ARG A 24 -13.46 5.31 0.75
C ARG A 24 -12.04 5.72 0.36
N ASN A 25 -11.73 5.64 -0.94
CA ASN A 25 -10.40 6.01 -1.45
C ASN A 25 -10.10 7.49 -1.21
N ALA A 26 -11.06 8.37 -1.45
CA ALA A 26 -10.90 9.81 -1.21
C ALA A 26 -10.63 10.09 0.28
N ALA A 27 -11.36 9.44 1.17
CA ALA A 27 -11.16 9.57 2.61
C ALA A 27 -9.76 9.08 3.03
N LEU A 28 -9.32 7.94 2.51
CA LEU A 28 -7.97 7.42 2.77
C LEU A 28 -6.88 8.38 2.31
N LYS A 29 -7.06 9.00 1.15
CA LYS A 29 -6.11 10.01 0.66
C LYS A 29 -6.02 11.23 1.57
N SER A 30 -7.12 11.58 2.23
CA SER A 30 -7.20 12.77 3.08
C SER A 30 -6.77 12.51 4.52
N ILE A 31 -6.74 11.25 4.98
CA ILE A 31 -6.60 10.94 6.40
C ILE A 31 -5.20 11.21 6.96
N GLY A 32 -4.18 11.14 6.12
CA GLY A 32 -2.80 11.41 6.52
C GLY A 32 -2.31 10.52 7.66
N SER A 33 -1.65 11.14 8.64
CA SER A 33 -1.08 10.44 9.79
C SER A 33 -2.11 10.07 10.87
N GLU A 34 -3.39 10.39 10.66
CA GLU A 34 -4.43 10.22 11.68
C GLU A 34 -4.84 8.76 11.89
N MET A 35 -4.58 7.87 10.93
CA MET A 35 -4.79 6.43 11.10
C MET A 35 -3.54 5.77 11.67
N SER A 36 -3.73 4.93 12.68
CA SER A 36 -2.66 4.10 13.24
C SER A 36 -2.31 2.95 12.31
N SER A 37 -1.15 2.31 12.56
CA SER A 37 -0.76 1.09 11.85
C SER A 37 -1.84 0.02 11.91
N LYS A 38 -2.42 -0.20 13.09
CA LYS A 38 -3.47 -1.19 13.31
C LYS A 38 -4.72 -0.86 12.50
N GLU A 39 -5.11 0.42 12.48
CA GLU A 39 -6.26 0.86 11.70
C GLU A 39 -6.05 0.67 10.21
N PHE A 40 -4.86 1.00 9.69
CA PHE A 40 -4.52 0.74 8.29
C PHE A 40 -4.55 -0.76 7.96
N LEU A 41 -4.02 -1.60 8.84
CA LEU A 41 -4.01 -3.03 8.63
C LEU A 41 -5.44 -3.59 8.54
N ILE A 42 -6.30 -3.18 9.46
CA ILE A 42 -7.70 -3.60 9.45
C ILE A 42 -8.40 -3.10 8.17
N ALA A 43 -8.15 -1.86 7.78
CA ALA A 43 -8.70 -1.29 6.54
C ALA A 43 -8.26 -2.11 5.33
N TYR A 44 -6.97 -2.47 5.24
CA TYR A 44 -6.44 -3.28 4.14
C TYR A 44 -7.13 -4.64 4.06
N ILE A 45 -7.25 -5.32 5.19
CA ILE A 45 -7.84 -6.68 5.24
C ILE A 45 -9.32 -6.64 4.85
N ARG A 46 -10.05 -5.61 5.23
CA ARG A 46 -11.47 -5.47 4.91
C ARG A 46 -11.73 -4.96 3.50
N GLU A 47 -10.80 -4.24 2.91
CA GLU A 47 -11.00 -3.57 1.62
C GLU A 47 -10.99 -4.57 0.47
N LYS A 48 -12.09 -4.62 -0.28
CA LYS A 48 -12.24 -5.51 -1.42
C LYS A 48 -11.80 -4.88 -2.74
N HIS A 49 -11.80 -3.55 -2.82
CA HIS A 49 -11.44 -2.86 -4.06
C HIS A 49 -9.95 -2.54 -4.11
N SER A 50 -9.36 -2.73 -5.28
CA SER A 50 -7.91 -2.56 -5.47
C SER A 50 -7.43 -1.12 -5.27
N GLN A 51 -8.19 -0.11 -5.69
CA GLN A 51 -7.74 1.27 -5.59
C GLN A 51 -7.58 1.73 -4.13
N PRO A 52 -8.57 1.55 -3.23
CA PRO A 52 -8.35 1.84 -1.82
C PRO A 52 -7.24 1.01 -1.18
N ARG A 53 -7.08 -0.29 -1.55
CA ARG A 53 -5.96 -1.09 -1.03
C ARG A 53 -4.62 -0.48 -1.41
N ARG A 54 -4.49 -0.05 -2.67
CA ARG A 54 -3.28 0.63 -3.16
C ARG A 54 -2.99 1.89 -2.34
N THR A 55 -4.02 2.70 -2.07
CA THR A 55 -3.88 3.93 -1.28
C THR A 55 -3.45 3.60 0.16
N ILE A 56 -4.01 2.56 0.78
CA ILE A 56 -3.61 2.11 2.11
C ILE A 56 -2.11 1.77 2.13
N ILE A 57 -1.63 1.00 1.16
CA ILE A 57 -0.21 0.64 1.08
C ILE A 57 0.66 1.89 1.00
N SER A 58 0.30 2.85 0.13
CA SER A 58 1.03 4.10 -0.02
C SER A 58 1.06 4.91 1.27
N LYS A 59 -0.09 5.11 1.90
CA LYS A 59 -0.21 5.91 3.13
C LYS A 59 0.51 5.26 4.31
N MET A 60 0.30 3.96 4.49
CA MET A 60 0.96 3.23 5.57
C MET A 60 2.48 3.26 5.42
N SER A 61 2.97 3.13 4.19
CA SER A 61 4.41 3.21 3.92
C SER A 61 4.99 4.58 4.28
N THR A 62 4.22 5.64 4.08
CA THR A 62 4.65 7.00 4.39
C THR A 62 4.68 7.26 5.89
N PHE A 63 3.65 6.83 6.61
CA PHE A 63 3.47 7.20 8.03
C PHE A 63 3.90 6.11 9.01
N HIS A 64 3.94 4.84 8.59
CA HIS A 64 4.25 3.70 9.46
C HIS A 64 5.09 2.68 8.68
N SER A 65 6.30 3.08 8.30
CA SER A 65 7.13 2.30 7.36
C SER A 65 7.48 0.89 7.86
N GLU A 66 7.80 0.72 9.14
CA GLU A 66 8.15 -0.59 9.67
C GLU A 66 6.97 -1.57 9.60
N ASP A 67 5.79 -1.12 9.98
CA ASP A 67 4.58 -1.95 9.93
C ASP A 67 4.12 -2.17 8.50
N ALA A 68 4.31 -1.18 7.63
CA ALA A 68 4.03 -1.32 6.20
C ALA A 68 4.92 -2.41 5.57
N LEU A 69 6.20 -2.47 5.92
CA LEU A 69 7.10 -3.52 5.45
C LEU A 69 6.60 -4.91 5.86
N LYS A 70 6.17 -5.06 7.11
CA LYS A 70 5.62 -6.33 7.58
C LYS A 70 4.39 -6.74 6.78
N LEU A 71 3.48 -5.80 6.54
CA LEU A 71 2.27 -6.05 5.75
C LEU A 71 2.63 -6.42 4.31
N ILE A 72 3.49 -5.65 3.67
CA ILE A 72 3.90 -5.88 2.27
C ILE A 72 4.56 -7.25 2.13
N ARG A 73 5.50 -7.59 2.99
CA ARG A 73 6.21 -8.88 2.94
C ARG A 73 5.27 -10.07 3.14
N LYS A 74 4.22 -9.88 3.95
CA LYS A 74 3.22 -10.92 4.19
C LYS A 74 2.25 -11.10 3.01
N TYR A 75 1.80 -10.00 2.42
CA TYR A 75 0.70 -10.03 1.46
C TYR A 75 1.10 -9.87 0.00
N LEU A 76 2.35 -9.58 -0.31
CA LEU A 76 2.80 -9.33 -1.70
C LEU A 76 2.43 -10.47 -2.65
N ASN A 77 2.57 -11.72 -2.22
CA ASN A 77 2.20 -12.88 -3.03
C ASN A 77 0.73 -13.28 -2.91
N ARG A 78 0.02 -12.70 -1.96
CA ARG A 78 -1.37 -13.08 -1.65
C ARG A 78 -2.39 -12.10 -2.21
N ASP A 79 -1.99 -10.85 -2.43
CA ASP A 79 -2.90 -9.88 -3.01
C ASP A 79 -3.14 -10.23 -4.48
N ASP A 80 -4.41 -10.32 -4.87
CA ASP A 80 -4.83 -10.73 -6.20
C ASP A 80 -4.81 -9.59 -7.23
N SER A 81 -4.47 -8.37 -6.81
CA SER A 81 -4.49 -7.20 -7.67
C SER A 81 -3.09 -6.83 -8.13
N TYR A 82 -2.87 -6.78 -9.45
CA TYR A 82 -1.60 -6.35 -10.00
C TYR A 82 -1.24 -4.90 -9.63
N ILE A 83 -2.23 -4.00 -9.53
CA ILE A 83 -1.93 -2.61 -9.16
C ILE A 83 -1.53 -2.49 -7.69
N VAL A 84 -2.09 -3.31 -6.81
CA VAL A 84 -1.70 -3.34 -5.40
C VAL A 84 -0.31 -3.95 -5.26
N GLN A 85 -0.03 -5.07 -5.94
CA GLN A 85 1.29 -5.67 -5.97
C GLN A 85 2.35 -4.69 -6.47
N ALA A 86 2.04 -3.97 -7.56
CA ALA A 86 2.95 -2.96 -8.10
C ALA A 86 3.24 -1.85 -7.10
N GLU A 87 2.23 -1.40 -6.34
CA GLU A 87 2.44 -0.42 -5.27
C GLU A 87 3.29 -0.99 -4.14
N MET A 88 3.05 -2.23 -3.74
CA MET A 88 3.87 -2.92 -2.73
C MET A 88 5.33 -2.99 -3.15
N ILE A 89 5.59 -3.36 -4.40
CA ILE A 89 6.95 -3.41 -4.96
C ILE A 89 7.59 -2.03 -4.96
N LYS A 90 6.84 -1.01 -5.37
CA LYS A 90 7.30 0.38 -5.34
C LYS A 90 7.72 0.78 -3.93
N GLN A 91 6.91 0.45 -2.94
CA GLN A 91 7.23 0.80 -1.55
C GLN A 91 8.43 -0.01 -1.01
N LEU A 92 8.59 -1.26 -1.41
CA LEU A 92 9.81 -2.00 -1.08
C LEU A 92 11.07 -1.30 -1.62
N GLY A 93 10.98 -0.67 -2.79
CA GLY A 93 12.07 0.14 -3.32
C GLY A 93 12.36 1.38 -2.47
N ASN A 94 11.34 1.95 -1.84
CA ASN A 94 11.48 3.16 -1.04
C ASN A 94 11.92 2.88 0.40
N ILE A 95 11.37 1.84 1.03
CA ILE A 95 11.54 1.58 2.47
C ILE A 95 12.08 0.20 2.79
N GLY A 96 12.30 -0.66 1.79
CA GLY A 96 12.78 -2.03 1.98
C GLY A 96 14.28 -2.12 2.12
N GLU A 97 14.78 -3.35 2.09
CA GLU A 97 16.19 -3.69 2.30
C GLU A 97 16.68 -4.55 1.14
N LYS A 98 18.00 -4.75 1.06
CA LYS A 98 18.59 -5.61 0.03
C LYS A 98 18.05 -7.04 0.06
N SER A 99 17.63 -7.51 1.22
CA SER A 99 16.98 -8.83 1.35
C SER A 99 15.68 -8.96 0.56
N ASP A 100 15.06 -7.85 0.18
CA ASP A 100 13.82 -7.85 -0.61
C ASP A 100 14.07 -8.03 -2.11
N ILE A 101 15.31 -7.88 -2.58
CA ILE A 101 15.67 -7.94 -4.00
C ILE A 101 15.27 -9.28 -4.61
N SER A 102 15.58 -10.38 -3.95
CA SER A 102 15.29 -11.72 -4.47
C SER A 102 13.82 -11.93 -4.78
N LYS A 103 12.94 -11.46 -3.89
CA LYS A 103 11.50 -11.56 -4.06
C LYS A 103 11.00 -10.73 -5.23
N ILE A 104 11.51 -9.51 -5.36
CA ILE A 104 11.14 -8.62 -6.46
C ILE A 104 11.59 -9.21 -7.80
N GLU A 105 12.80 -9.79 -7.86
CA GLU A 105 13.28 -10.42 -9.08
C GLU A 105 12.45 -11.64 -9.48
N THR A 106 11.98 -12.42 -8.51
CA THR A 106 11.08 -13.54 -8.77
C THR A 106 9.77 -13.06 -9.40
N LEU A 107 9.16 -12.03 -8.82
CA LEU A 107 7.90 -11.46 -9.32
C LEU A 107 8.07 -10.82 -10.69
N LYS A 108 9.23 -10.24 -10.98
CA LYS A 108 9.53 -9.61 -12.28
C LYS A 108 9.46 -10.63 -13.43
N LYS A 109 9.67 -11.90 -13.18
CA LYS A 109 9.62 -12.96 -14.19
C LYS A 109 8.20 -13.38 -14.53
N GLU A 110 7.21 -13.05 -13.71
CA GLU A 110 5.83 -13.42 -13.92
C GLU A 110 5.11 -12.45 -14.86
N TRP A 111 4.15 -12.97 -15.60
CA TRP A 111 3.35 -12.11 -16.49
C TRP A 111 2.50 -11.14 -15.69
N SER A 112 2.35 -9.90 -16.19
CA SER A 112 1.40 -8.95 -15.65
C SER A 112 0.87 -8.05 -16.77
N PRO A 113 -0.37 -7.51 -16.61
CA PRO A 113 -0.96 -6.63 -17.62
C PRO A 113 -0.10 -5.39 -17.84
N ARG A 114 0.13 -5.05 -19.10
CA ARG A 114 0.94 -3.89 -19.48
C ARG A 114 2.31 -3.84 -18.80
N LYS A 115 2.80 -4.99 -18.36
CA LYS A 115 4.07 -5.13 -17.63
C LYS A 115 4.12 -4.26 -16.37
N ILE A 116 2.99 -4.09 -15.69
CA ILE A 116 2.91 -3.22 -14.51
C ILE A 116 3.86 -3.68 -13.39
N ILE A 117 3.96 -4.99 -13.16
CA ILE A 117 4.88 -5.55 -12.16
C ILE A 117 6.33 -5.33 -12.61
N GLN A 118 6.63 -5.63 -13.88
CA GLN A 118 7.98 -5.48 -14.44
C GLN A 118 8.48 -4.04 -14.35
N LYS A 119 7.63 -3.08 -14.64
CA LYS A 119 7.99 -1.65 -14.57
C LYS A 119 8.27 -1.21 -13.14
N SER A 120 7.40 -1.60 -12.21
CA SER A 120 7.58 -1.30 -10.79
C SER A 120 8.84 -1.96 -10.24
N ALA A 121 9.04 -3.25 -10.58
CA ALA A 121 10.20 -4.00 -10.14
C ALA A 121 11.51 -3.40 -10.63
N ALA A 122 11.57 -2.98 -11.89
CA ALA A 122 12.78 -2.37 -12.46
C ALA A 122 13.20 -1.12 -11.68
N LYS A 123 12.24 -0.25 -11.35
CA LYS A 123 12.52 0.96 -10.57
C LYS A 123 12.96 0.65 -9.14
N SER A 124 12.28 -0.28 -8.48
CA SER A 124 12.60 -0.66 -7.11
C SER A 124 13.96 -1.34 -6.99
N LEU A 125 14.28 -2.20 -7.95
CA LEU A 125 15.58 -2.88 -7.98
C LEU A 125 16.73 -1.88 -8.12
N LEU A 126 16.57 -0.84 -8.94
CA LEU A 126 17.57 0.22 -9.05
C LEU A 126 17.79 0.89 -7.69
N LYS A 127 16.73 1.24 -6.98
CA LYS A 127 16.84 1.88 -5.66
C LYS A 127 17.51 0.98 -4.64
N LEU A 128 17.14 -0.30 -4.58
CA LEU A 128 17.66 -1.24 -3.58
C LEU A 128 19.11 -1.63 -3.86
N LYS A 129 19.49 -1.78 -5.11
CA LYS A 129 20.87 -2.18 -5.49
C LYS A 129 21.86 -1.03 -5.32
N ASP A 130 21.40 0.21 -5.46
CA ASP A 130 22.26 1.39 -5.36
C ASP A 130 22.49 1.86 -3.92
N ASN A 131 21.80 1.30 -2.95
CA ASN A 131 21.93 1.69 -1.54
C ASN A 131 22.97 0.86 -0.79
#